data_a89d6d71dfa70280c93ad99a9c386755
#
_entry.id   a89d6d71dfa70280c93ad99a9c386755
#
_cell.length_a   1.000
_cell.length_b   1.000
_cell.length_c   1.000
_cell.angle_alpha   90.00
_cell.angle_beta   90.00
_cell.angle_gamma   90.00
#
_symmetry.space_group_name_H-M   'P 1'
#
loop_
_entity.id
_entity.type
_entity.pdbx_description
1 polymer ?
#
loop_
_entity_poly.entity_id
_entity_poly.type
_entity_poly.pdbx_seq_one_letter_code
_entity_poly.pdbx_strand_id
1 'polypeptide(L)'
;LKVRDEANTDSPVIDLIGHGEQIEVGEEEDGWLQIIYSDGEIDYVSANYVEVSYNYGEAKTMEQIEAEEAARRAEEEKAKRTKNLGAIAASTDEVTLLAALIQSESGNQPYEGQLGVGAVVMNRVRSGSYPNTIQGVISAPGQFGPAATGKVSAILASGPKASCMQAAQAAINGETTVGTATHFRSVSSGMQGIVI
;
A
#
# COMPACT_ATOMS: atom_id res chain seq x y z
N LEU A 1 -16.33 -35.78 21.29
CA LEU A 1 -14.98 -35.81 21.83
C LEU A 1 -14.87 -34.79 22.96
N LYS A 2 -14.22 -35.17 24.06
CA LYS A 2 -14.05 -34.27 25.22
C LYS A 2 -12.75 -33.49 25.06
N VAL A 3 -12.83 -32.16 25.19
CA VAL A 3 -11.68 -31.26 25.28
C VAL A 3 -11.34 -31.04 26.75
N ARG A 4 -10.09 -31.06 27.07
CA ARG A 4 -9.58 -30.92 28.44
C ARG A 4 -8.44 -29.90 28.51
N ASP A 5 -8.34 -29.30 29.67
CA ASP A 5 -7.32 -28.28 29.99
C ASP A 5 -5.89 -28.89 30.09
N GLU A 6 -5.79 -30.16 30.47
CA GLU A 6 -4.51 -30.89 30.57
C GLU A 6 -4.59 -32.27 29.89
N ALA A 7 -3.45 -32.82 29.48
CA ALA A 7 -3.27 -34.11 28.81
C ALA A 7 -3.50 -35.32 29.75
N ASN A 8 -4.62 -35.35 30.48
CA ASN A 8 -4.97 -36.46 31.37
C ASN A 8 -6.49 -36.62 31.56
N THR A 9 -6.92 -37.77 32.06
CA THR A 9 -8.34 -38.08 32.27
C THR A 9 -8.96 -37.43 33.49
N ASP A 10 -8.18 -36.92 34.42
CA ASP A 10 -8.60 -36.33 35.68
C ASP A 10 -8.83 -34.82 35.53
N SER A 11 -8.27 -34.23 34.47
CA SER A 11 -8.46 -32.82 34.11
C SER A 11 -9.92 -32.51 33.78
N PRO A 12 -10.41 -31.32 34.10
CA PRO A 12 -11.76 -30.88 33.75
C PRO A 12 -12.07 -30.98 32.26
N VAL A 13 -13.31 -31.34 31.92
CA VAL A 13 -13.81 -31.20 30.53
C VAL A 13 -14.28 -29.77 30.37
N ILE A 14 -13.63 -29.06 29.48
CA ILE A 14 -13.88 -27.63 29.23
C ILE A 14 -14.75 -27.40 27.97
N ASP A 15 -14.69 -28.35 27.00
CA ASP A 15 -15.52 -28.26 25.80
C ASP A 15 -15.80 -29.64 25.21
N LEU A 16 -16.69 -29.71 24.21
CA LEU A 16 -17.09 -30.89 23.49
C LEU A 16 -17.05 -30.69 21.98
N ILE A 17 -16.31 -31.53 21.28
CA ILE A 17 -16.23 -31.54 19.82
C ILE A 17 -17.19 -32.61 19.28
N GLY A 18 -17.99 -32.26 18.29
CA GLY A 18 -18.95 -33.15 17.65
C GLY A 18 -18.30 -34.21 16.78
N HIS A 19 -19.05 -35.27 16.46
CA HIS A 19 -18.57 -36.31 15.54
C HIS A 19 -18.49 -35.73 14.12
N GLY A 20 -17.33 -35.95 13.45
CA GLY A 20 -17.06 -35.47 12.09
C GLY A 20 -16.63 -34.01 12.00
N GLU A 21 -16.50 -33.31 13.11
CA GLU A 21 -15.95 -31.95 13.15
C GLU A 21 -14.43 -32.00 12.92
N GLN A 22 -13.91 -31.05 12.11
CA GLN A 22 -12.48 -30.91 11.81
C GLN A 22 -11.86 -29.87 12.73
N ILE A 23 -10.75 -30.24 13.35
CA ILE A 23 -9.97 -29.39 14.24
C ILE A 23 -8.52 -29.40 13.84
N GLU A 24 -7.81 -28.29 14.07
CA GLU A 24 -6.38 -28.23 13.91
C GLU A 24 -5.70 -28.78 15.16
N VAL A 25 -4.84 -29.78 14.97
CA VAL A 25 -4.13 -30.45 16.06
C VAL A 25 -2.63 -30.24 15.94
N GLY A 26 -1.97 -30.10 17.09
CA GLY A 26 -0.53 -29.98 17.22
C GLY A 26 0.16 -31.33 17.48
N GLU A 27 1.09 -31.34 18.41
CA GLU A 27 1.87 -32.52 18.77
C GLU A 27 1.04 -33.55 19.55
N GLU A 28 1.39 -34.81 19.36
CA GLU A 28 0.85 -35.90 20.17
C GLU A 28 1.86 -36.30 21.26
N GLU A 29 1.41 -36.31 22.51
CA GLU A 29 2.18 -36.74 23.66
C GLU A 29 1.34 -37.65 24.56
N ASP A 30 1.85 -38.85 24.86
CA ASP A 30 1.22 -39.82 25.74
C ASP A 30 -0.26 -40.19 25.41
N GLY A 31 -0.60 -40.18 24.10
CA GLY A 31 -1.97 -40.48 23.61
C GLY A 31 -2.94 -39.31 23.69
N TRP A 32 -2.42 -38.12 23.87
CA TRP A 32 -3.16 -36.85 23.81
C TRP A 32 -2.66 -35.99 22.68
N LEU A 33 -3.60 -35.40 21.94
CA LEU A 33 -3.33 -34.40 20.89
C LEU A 33 -3.61 -33.01 21.40
N GLN A 34 -2.71 -32.09 21.11
CA GLN A 34 -2.90 -30.67 21.38
C GLN A 34 -3.87 -30.07 20.36
N ILE A 35 -4.80 -29.25 20.82
CA ILE A 35 -5.57 -28.32 19.98
C ILE A 35 -4.94 -26.95 20.14
N ILE A 36 -4.58 -26.33 19.03
CA ILE A 36 -3.95 -25.00 19.02
C ILE A 36 -4.98 -23.98 18.54
N TYR A 37 -5.33 -23.02 19.40
CA TYR A 37 -6.23 -21.94 19.07
C TYR A 37 -5.48 -20.73 18.50
N SER A 38 -6.20 -19.88 17.79
CA SER A 38 -5.63 -18.68 17.13
C SER A 38 -5.04 -17.64 18.09
N ASP A 39 -5.41 -17.67 19.36
CA ASP A 39 -4.88 -16.84 20.46
C ASP A 39 -3.66 -17.46 21.15
N GLY A 40 -3.29 -18.69 20.77
CA GLY A 40 -2.15 -19.42 21.31
C GLY A 40 -2.46 -20.25 22.57
N GLU A 41 -3.74 -20.35 22.97
CA GLU A 41 -4.16 -21.31 23.99
C GLU A 41 -4.02 -22.74 23.47
N ILE A 42 -3.77 -23.70 24.36
CA ILE A 42 -3.56 -25.10 24.06
C ILE A 42 -4.43 -25.93 24.99
N ASP A 43 -5.30 -26.72 24.38
CA ASP A 43 -6.12 -27.74 25.05
C ASP A 43 -5.77 -29.13 24.54
N TYR A 44 -6.38 -30.13 25.13
CA TYR A 44 -6.05 -31.54 24.84
C TYR A 44 -7.27 -32.39 24.54
N VAL A 45 -7.10 -33.29 23.56
CA VAL A 45 -8.08 -34.34 23.23
C VAL A 45 -7.39 -35.69 23.18
N SER A 46 -8.11 -36.74 23.52
CA SER A 46 -7.54 -38.09 23.42
C SER A 46 -7.35 -38.53 21.96
N ALA A 47 -6.11 -38.87 21.59
CA ALA A 47 -5.75 -39.32 20.24
C ALA A 47 -6.52 -40.56 19.78
N ASN A 48 -7.02 -41.38 20.70
CA ASN A 48 -7.78 -42.59 20.38
C ASN A 48 -9.11 -42.31 19.64
N TYR A 49 -9.59 -41.10 19.63
CA TYR A 49 -10.88 -40.69 19.03
C TYR A 49 -10.71 -39.69 17.90
N VAL A 50 -9.49 -39.45 17.41
CA VAL A 50 -9.17 -38.50 16.35
C VAL A 50 -8.44 -39.20 15.23
N GLU A 51 -8.92 -39.06 14.00
CA GLU A 51 -8.19 -39.48 12.82
C GLU A 51 -7.33 -38.27 12.34
N VAL A 52 -6.01 -38.44 12.45
CA VAL A 52 -5.06 -37.37 12.05
C VAL A 52 -4.73 -37.49 10.57
N SER A 53 -4.97 -36.46 9.81
CA SER A 53 -4.54 -36.34 8.42
C SER A 53 -3.57 -35.16 8.28
N TYR A 54 -2.47 -35.35 7.56
CA TYR A 54 -1.49 -34.29 7.31
C TYR A 54 -1.81 -33.60 6.00
N ASN A 55 -2.08 -32.32 6.09
CA ASN A 55 -2.19 -31.48 4.91
C ASN A 55 -0.79 -30.96 4.54
N TYR A 56 -0.07 -31.72 3.73
CA TYR A 56 1.18 -31.24 3.15
C TYR A 56 0.82 -30.24 2.06
N GLY A 57 1.02 -28.95 2.30
CA GLY A 57 0.91 -27.93 1.26
C GLY A 57 1.81 -28.28 0.06
N GLU A 58 1.50 -27.74 -1.12
CA GLU A 58 2.35 -27.91 -2.30
C GLU A 58 3.77 -27.39 -2.00
N ALA A 59 4.78 -28.22 -2.29
CA ALA A 59 6.16 -27.80 -2.17
C ALA A 59 6.45 -26.71 -3.19
N LYS A 60 6.81 -25.51 -2.72
CA LYS A 60 7.23 -24.39 -3.58
C LYS A 60 8.73 -24.43 -3.76
N THR A 61 9.19 -24.13 -4.97
CA THR A 61 10.61 -23.93 -5.23
C THR A 61 11.08 -22.62 -4.56
N MET A 62 12.39 -22.51 -4.28
CA MET A 62 12.95 -21.26 -3.74
C MET A 62 12.66 -20.07 -4.63
N GLU A 63 12.69 -20.24 -5.95
CA GLU A 63 12.35 -19.22 -6.93
C GLU A 63 10.88 -18.74 -6.79
N GLN A 64 9.95 -19.66 -6.54
CA GLN A 64 8.55 -19.32 -6.29
C GLN A 64 8.35 -18.56 -4.98
N ILE A 65 9.05 -18.96 -3.92
CA ILE A 65 9.01 -18.28 -2.62
C ILE A 65 9.57 -16.86 -2.76
N GLU A 66 10.73 -16.69 -3.41
CA GLU A 66 11.33 -15.37 -3.65
C GLU A 66 10.44 -14.47 -4.51
N ALA A 67 9.78 -15.04 -5.53
CA ALA A 67 8.86 -14.30 -6.39
C ALA A 67 7.60 -13.83 -5.61
N GLU A 68 7.02 -14.70 -4.77
CA GLU A 68 5.88 -14.35 -3.92
C GLU A 68 6.23 -13.29 -2.88
N GLU A 69 7.41 -13.40 -2.24
CA GLU A 69 7.88 -12.39 -1.31
C GLU A 69 8.14 -11.05 -1.98
N ALA A 70 8.74 -11.06 -3.18
CA ALA A 70 8.98 -9.85 -3.96
C ALA A 70 7.64 -9.19 -4.37
N ALA A 71 6.65 -9.97 -4.80
CA ALA A 71 5.32 -9.49 -5.14
C ALA A 71 4.61 -8.88 -3.91
N ARG A 72 4.66 -9.56 -2.76
CA ARG A 72 4.09 -9.05 -1.51
C ARG A 72 4.73 -7.74 -1.06
N ARG A 73 6.07 -7.65 -1.11
CA ARG A 73 6.79 -6.40 -0.78
C ARG A 73 6.44 -5.26 -1.74
N ALA A 74 6.29 -5.56 -3.04
CA ALA A 74 5.88 -4.57 -4.03
C ALA A 74 4.45 -4.06 -3.78
N GLU A 75 3.54 -4.94 -3.37
CA GLU A 75 2.16 -4.59 -3.05
C GLU A 75 2.05 -3.78 -1.75
N GLU A 76 2.81 -4.13 -0.72
CA GLU A 76 2.92 -3.34 0.51
C GLU A 76 3.49 -1.94 0.26
N GLU A 77 4.53 -1.83 -0.58
CA GLU A 77 5.08 -0.53 -0.98
C GLU A 77 4.06 0.29 -1.78
N LYS A 78 3.34 -0.34 -2.70
CA LYS A 78 2.27 0.32 -3.47
C LYS A 78 1.16 0.82 -2.53
N ALA A 79 0.73 0.00 -1.57
CA ALA A 79 -0.27 0.39 -0.57
C ALA A 79 0.19 1.57 0.29
N LYS A 80 1.46 1.62 0.68
CA LYS A 80 2.05 2.77 1.40
C LYS A 80 2.05 4.04 0.56
N ARG A 81 2.29 3.92 -0.75
CA ARG A 81 2.36 5.07 -1.69
C ARG A 81 0.98 5.59 -2.10
N THR A 82 -0.05 4.74 -2.13
CA THR A 82 -1.43 5.11 -2.50
C THR A 82 -2.27 5.63 -1.33
N LYS A 83 -1.64 5.99 -0.24
CA LYS A 83 -2.34 6.54 0.94
C LYS A 83 -3.00 7.88 0.58
N ASN A 84 -4.30 8.02 0.85
CA ASN A 84 -4.99 9.29 0.70
C ASN A 84 -4.61 10.23 1.85
N LEU A 85 -4.09 11.41 1.51
CA LEU A 85 -3.57 12.41 2.44
C LEU A 85 -4.61 13.51 2.79
N GLY A 86 -5.85 13.35 2.33
CA GLY A 86 -6.93 14.33 2.50
C GLY A 86 -6.94 15.43 1.43
N ALA A 87 -8.13 15.94 1.15
CA ALA A 87 -8.33 16.99 0.17
C ALA A 87 -7.88 18.36 0.68
N ILE A 88 -7.41 19.21 -0.23
CA ILE A 88 -7.21 20.65 0.00
C ILE A 88 -8.17 21.42 -0.90
N ALA A 89 -8.78 22.47 -0.38
CA ALA A 89 -9.64 23.32 -1.18
C ALA A 89 -8.80 24.04 -2.26
N ALA A 90 -9.24 23.96 -3.52
CA ALA A 90 -8.60 24.62 -4.66
C ALA A 90 -9.66 25.21 -5.59
N SER A 91 -9.36 26.33 -6.20
CA SER A 91 -10.20 26.94 -7.23
C SER A 91 -10.07 26.18 -8.57
N THR A 92 -11.02 26.40 -9.48
CA THR A 92 -10.95 25.83 -10.84
C THR A 92 -9.67 26.25 -11.56
N ASP A 93 -9.22 27.49 -11.35
CA ASP A 93 -8.00 28.02 -11.96
C ASP A 93 -6.74 27.30 -11.41
N GLU A 94 -6.71 26.98 -10.12
CA GLU A 94 -5.63 26.22 -9.51
C GLU A 94 -5.59 24.76 -9.99
N VAL A 95 -6.75 24.14 -10.17
CA VAL A 95 -6.84 22.80 -10.80
C VAL A 95 -6.25 22.83 -12.19
N THR A 96 -6.64 23.83 -12.99
CA THR A 96 -6.17 24.00 -14.38
C THR A 96 -4.66 24.29 -14.43
N LEU A 97 -4.16 25.11 -13.52
CA LEU A 97 -2.73 25.41 -13.40
C LEU A 97 -1.91 24.18 -13.01
N LEU A 98 -2.39 23.41 -12.05
CA LEU A 98 -1.75 22.15 -11.66
C LEU A 98 -1.76 21.13 -12.81
N ALA A 99 -2.86 21.01 -13.54
CA ALA A 99 -2.96 20.16 -14.71
C ALA A 99 -1.99 20.56 -15.83
N ALA A 100 -1.82 21.87 -16.06
CA ALA A 100 -0.86 22.37 -17.03
C ALA A 100 0.59 22.07 -16.63
N LEU A 101 0.92 22.17 -15.35
CA LEU A 101 2.22 21.75 -14.83
C LEU A 101 2.42 20.23 -15.01
N ILE A 102 1.47 19.40 -14.59
CA ILE A 102 1.50 17.94 -14.75
C ILE A 102 1.75 17.58 -16.22
N GLN A 103 1.03 18.23 -17.15
CA GLN A 103 1.23 17.99 -18.58
C GLN A 103 2.63 18.38 -19.05
N SER A 104 3.19 19.47 -18.52
CA SER A 104 4.50 19.93 -18.91
C SER A 104 5.64 19.02 -18.45
N GLU A 105 5.48 18.38 -17.29
CA GLU A 105 6.46 17.50 -16.65
C GLU A 105 6.30 16.02 -17.06
N SER A 106 5.07 15.55 -17.12
CA SER A 106 4.73 14.13 -17.27
C SER A 106 3.58 13.82 -18.23
N GLY A 107 3.22 14.74 -19.12
CA GLY A 107 2.06 14.61 -20.02
C GLY A 107 2.10 13.44 -20.99
N ASN A 108 3.24 12.76 -21.16
CA ASN A 108 3.43 11.54 -21.95
C ASN A 108 3.68 10.29 -21.09
N GLN A 109 3.64 10.43 -19.76
CA GLN A 109 3.77 9.33 -18.82
C GLN A 109 2.39 8.66 -18.57
N PRO A 110 2.36 7.41 -18.10
CA PRO A 110 1.14 6.79 -17.58
C PRO A 110 0.47 7.66 -16.50
N TYR A 111 -0.83 7.43 -16.27
CA TYR A 111 -1.63 8.20 -15.32
C TYR A 111 -1.01 8.28 -13.92
N GLU A 112 -0.43 7.18 -13.44
CA GLU A 112 0.27 7.09 -12.14
C GLU A 112 1.42 8.10 -12.05
N GLY A 113 2.17 8.28 -13.13
CA GLY A 113 3.25 9.27 -13.20
C GLY A 113 2.72 10.70 -13.21
N GLN A 114 1.61 10.95 -13.90
CA GLN A 114 0.92 12.24 -13.90
C GLN A 114 0.40 12.56 -12.49
N LEU A 115 -0.26 11.60 -11.83
CA LEU A 115 -0.73 11.75 -10.45
C LEU A 115 0.44 11.97 -9.47
N GLY A 116 1.55 11.27 -9.67
CA GLY A 116 2.76 11.45 -8.86
C GLY A 116 3.30 12.88 -8.86
N VAL A 117 3.36 13.51 -10.04
CA VAL A 117 3.76 14.94 -10.16
C VAL A 117 2.79 15.85 -9.41
N GLY A 118 1.48 15.64 -9.59
CA GLY A 118 0.46 16.39 -8.86
C GLY A 118 0.57 16.21 -7.35
N ALA A 119 0.75 14.99 -6.90
CA ALA A 119 0.91 14.66 -5.49
C ALA A 119 2.15 15.33 -4.85
N VAL A 120 3.28 15.41 -5.56
CA VAL A 120 4.47 16.15 -5.09
C VAL A 120 4.16 17.62 -4.88
N VAL A 121 3.43 18.28 -5.79
CA VAL A 121 3.01 19.67 -5.61
C VAL A 121 2.13 19.80 -4.36
N MET A 122 1.13 18.93 -4.21
CA MET A 122 0.23 18.97 -3.05
C MET A 122 0.95 18.66 -1.73
N ASN A 123 1.95 17.79 -1.74
CA ASN A 123 2.80 17.53 -0.57
C ASN A 123 3.62 18.76 -0.19
N ARG A 124 4.13 19.51 -1.17
CA ARG A 124 4.81 20.79 -0.90
C ARG A 124 3.86 21.80 -0.29
N VAL A 125 2.63 21.94 -0.81
CA VAL A 125 1.60 22.83 -0.24
C VAL A 125 1.30 22.47 1.23
N ARG A 126 1.28 21.15 1.57
CA ARG A 126 1.05 20.67 2.94
C ARG A 126 2.26 20.84 3.86
N SER A 127 3.44 20.89 3.30
CA SER A 127 4.67 20.97 4.07
C SER A 127 4.98 22.41 4.44
N GLY A 128 5.22 22.72 5.69
CA GLY A 128 5.60 24.08 6.12
C GLY A 128 6.91 24.64 5.53
N SER A 129 7.61 23.85 4.68
CA SER A 129 8.88 24.23 4.05
C SER A 129 8.72 24.90 2.67
N TYR A 130 7.50 24.94 2.13
CA TYR A 130 7.17 25.49 0.81
C TYR A 130 6.01 26.49 0.92
N PRO A 131 5.73 27.28 -0.13
CA PRO A 131 4.51 28.09 -0.18
C PRO A 131 3.25 27.24 0.03
N ASN A 132 2.27 27.75 0.75
CA ASN A 132 1.05 27.04 1.14
C ASN A 132 -0.06 27.09 0.08
N THR A 133 0.24 27.47 -1.16
CA THR A 133 -0.70 27.51 -2.29
C THR A 133 -0.10 26.80 -3.50
N ILE A 134 -0.97 26.23 -4.35
CA ILE A 134 -0.56 25.56 -5.60
C ILE A 134 0.22 26.53 -6.48
N GLN A 135 -0.32 27.74 -6.68
CA GLN A 135 0.35 28.79 -7.47
C GLN A 135 1.71 29.17 -6.89
N GLY A 136 1.80 29.34 -5.56
CA GLY A 136 3.04 29.67 -4.88
C GLY A 136 4.12 28.61 -5.08
N VAL A 137 3.75 27.32 -4.95
CA VAL A 137 4.68 26.20 -5.17
C VAL A 137 5.14 26.14 -6.63
N ILE A 138 4.24 26.31 -7.59
CA ILE A 138 4.56 26.22 -9.02
C ILE A 138 5.43 27.41 -9.47
N SER A 139 5.18 28.61 -8.93
CA SER A 139 5.88 29.85 -9.31
C SER A 139 7.19 30.05 -8.55
N ALA A 140 7.49 29.25 -7.53
CA ALA A 140 8.70 29.40 -6.74
C ALA A 140 9.97 29.20 -7.59
N PRO A 141 10.98 30.07 -7.48
CA PRO A 141 12.19 29.96 -8.28
C PRO A 141 12.89 28.59 -8.12
N GLY A 142 13.28 27.99 -9.25
CA GLY A 142 14.02 26.72 -9.26
C GLY A 142 13.21 25.46 -8.94
N GLN A 143 11.90 25.58 -8.70
CA GLN A 143 11.06 24.41 -8.37
C GLN A 143 10.67 23.60 -9.60
N PHE A 144 10.26 24.27 -10.69
CA PHE A 144 9.83 23.62 -11.92
C PHE A 144 10.42 24.35 -13.13
N GLY A 145 11.28 23.67 -13.90
CA GLY A 145 11.90 24.23 -15.11
C GLY A 145 10.87 24.67 -16.17
N PRO A 146 9.86 23.86 -16.51
CA PRO A 146 8.83 24.23 -17.48
C PRO A 146 7.98 25.45 -17.11
N ALA A 147 7.79 25.75 -15.84
CA ALA A 147 7.09 26.97 -15.42
C ALA A 147 7.91 28.23 -15.78
N ALA A 148 9.23 28.15 -15.62
CA ALA A 148 10.15 29.25 -15.97
C ALA A 148 10.33 29.45 -17.48
N THR A 149 10.10 28.39 -18.31
CA THR A 149 10.29 28.47 -19.78
C THR A 149 9.04 28.88 -20.57
N GLY A 150 7.92 29.18 -19.90
CA GLY A 150 6.65 29.51 -20.56
C GLY A 150 5.86 28.32 -21.10
N LYS A 151 6.35 27.09 -20.92
CA LYS A 151 5.65 25.88 -21.38
C LYS A 151 4.29 25.67 -20.69
N VAL A 152 4.21 25.96 -19.40
CA VAL A 152 2.95 25.91 -18.63
C VAL A 152 1.95 26.92 -19.17
N SER A 153 2.39 28.15 -19.46
CA SER A 153 1.52 29.22 -20.03
C SER A 153 0.97 28.84 -21.41
N ALA A 154 1.78 28.18 -22.25
CA ALA A 154 1.33 27.71 -23.56
C ALA A 154 0.25 26.61 -23.42
N ILE A 155 0.42 25.68 -22.45
CA ILE A 155 -0.58 24.64 -22.18
C ILE A 155 -1.86 25.25 -21.62
N LEU A 156 -1.78 26.25 -20.73
CA LEU A 156 -2.96 26.97 -20.22
C LEU A 156 -3.75 27.60 -21.34
N ALA A 157 -3.09 28.21 -22.33
CA ALA A 157 -3.74 28.87 -23.47
C ALA A 157 -4.46 27.85 -24.39
N SER A 158 -3.93 26.62 -24.53
CA SER A 158 -4.53 25.55 -25.35
C SER A 158 -5.50 24.64 -24.60
N GLY A 159 -5.51 24.70 -23.28
CA GLY A 159 -6.18 23.78 -22.37
C GLY A 159 -5.36 22.52 -22.10
N PRO A 160 -5.26 22.09 -20.83
CA PRO A 160 -4.60 20.85 -20.46
C PRO A 160 -5.37 19.61 -20.97
N LYS A 161 -4.65 18.48 -21.17
CA LYS A 161 -5.25 17.19 -21.49
C LYS A 161 -6.19 16.72 -20.38
N ALA A 162 -7.24 16.00 -20.75
CA ALA A 162 -8.23 15.47 -19.80
C ALA A 162 -7.60 14.58 -18.72
N SER A 163 -6.62 13.71 -19.08
CA SER A 163 -5.91 12.86 -18.11
C SER A 163 -5.13 13.69 -17.08
N CYS A 164 -4.52 14.80 -17.48
CA CYS A 164 -3.80 15.69 -16.57
C CYS A 164 -4.77 16.47 -15.66
N MET A 165 -5.95 16.85 -16.16
CA MET A 165 -7.02 17.43 -15.34
C MET A 165 -7.52 16.44 -14.27
N GLN A 166 -7.73 15.18 -14.65
CA GLN A 166 -8.11 14.12 -13.70
C GLN A 166 -7.03 13.90 -12.65
N ALA A 167 -5.76 13.84 -13.05
CA ALA A 167 -4.64 13.67 -12.14
C ALA A 167 -4.49 14.86 -11.18
N ALA A 168 -4.70 16.10 -11.64
CA ALA A 168 -4.69 17.29 -10.81
C ALA A 168 -5.81 17.24 -9.76
N GLN A 169 -7.03 16.92 -10.17
CA GLN A 169 -8.16 16.80 -9.26
C GLN A 169 -7.96 15.70 -8.23
N ALA A 170 -7.46 14.53 -8.64
CA ALA A 170 -7.14 13.41 -7.75
C ALA A 170 -6.07 13.80 -6.71
N ALA A 171 -4.99 14.47 -7.12
CA ALA A 171 -3.94 14.96 -6.22
C ALA A 171 -4.47 15.98 -5.20
N ILE A 172 -5.33 16.91 -5.64
CA ILE A 172 -6.00 17.89 -4.77
C ILE A 172 -6.90 17.19 -3.75
N ASN A 173 -7.60 16.14 -4.17
CA ASN A 173 -8.42 15.30 -3.29
C ASN A 173 -7.59 14.44 -2.32
N GLY A 174 -6.26 14.47 -2.43
CA GLY A 174 -5.35 13.77 -1.53
C GLY A 174 -4.83 12.44 -2.03
N GLU A 175 -5.22 12.01 -3.25
CA GLU A 175 -4.68 10.80 -3.84
C GLU A 175 -3.19 10.96 -4.17
N THR A 176 -2.43 9.87 -4.02
CA THR A 176 -0.99 9.89 -4.26
C THR A 176 -0.48 8.52 -4.70
N THR A 177 0.52 8.50 -5.55
CA THR A 177 1.33 7.32 -5.91
C THR A 177 2.74 7.39 -5.33
N VAL A 178 3.06 8.48 -4.62
CA VAL A 178 4.41 8.77 -4.11
C VAL A 178 4.43 9.03 -2.60
N GLY A 179 3.30 8.78 -1.90
CA GLY A 179 3.18 9.05 -0.46
C GLY A 179 3.41 10.52 -0.14
N THR A 180 4.27 10.82 0.81
CA THR A 180 4.60 12.19 1.26
C THR A 180 5.83 12.80 0.57
N ALA A 181 6.34 12.20 -0.51
CA ALA A 181 7.52 12.69 -1.22
C ALA A 181 7.30 14.12 -1.76
N THR A 182 8.28 14.98 -1.54
CA THR A 182 8.29 16.39 -2.02
C THR A 182 9.22 16.62 -3.21
N HIS A 183 9.91 15.59 -3.67
CA HIS A 183 10.84 15.63 -4.80
C HIS A 183 10.64 14.43 -5.73
N PHE A 184 10.89 14.62 -7.01
CA PHE A 184 10.98 13.56 -8.00
C PHE A 184 12.22 13.77 -8.88
N ARG A 185 12.73 12.70 -9.48
CA ARG A 185 13.83 12.75 -10.46
C ARG A 185 13.57 11.77 -11.60
N SER A 186 14.10 12.08 -12.76
CA SER A 186 14.14 11.11 -13.87
C SER A 186 15.10 9.97 -13.55
N VAL A 187 14.66 8.73 -13.80
CA VAL A 187 15.49 7.52 -13.64
C VAL A 187 16.71 7.53 -14.55
N SER A 188 16.66 8.26 -15.68
CA SER A 188 17.75 8.36 -16.64
C SER A 188 18.93 9.24 -16.17
N SER A 189 18.83 9.91 -15.03
CA SER A 189 19.85 10.86 -14.56
C SER A 189 21.06 10.20 -13.86
N GLY A 190 21.16 8.88 -13.83
CA GLY A 190 22.30 8.14 -13.26
C GLY A 190 22.51 8.32 -11.74
N MET A 191 21.70 9.12 -11.08
CA MET A 191 21.70 9.26 -9.63
C MET A 191 20.61 8.41 -9.01
N GLN A 192 20.97 7.39 -8.24
CA GLN A 192 20.06 6.62 -7.43
C GLN A 192 19.46 7.53 -6.35
N GLY A 193 18.25 8.01 -6.58
CA GLY A 193 17.44 8.64 -5.55
C GLY A 193 16.66 7.57 -4.82
N ILE A 194 16.83 7.45 -3.51
CA ILE A 194 15.91 6.69 -2.68
C ILE A 194 14.61 7.48 -2.68
N VAL A 195 13.57 6.91 -3.28
CA VAL A 195 12.20 7.38 -3.09
C VAL A 195 11.80 6.93 -1.68
N ILE A 196 11.80 7.87 -0.75
CA ILE A 196 11.34 7.63 0.63
C ILE A 196 9.82 7.78 0.66
#